data_9fa8c72bddb12bb3637f80b44179c6cf
#
_entry.id   9fa8c72bddb12bb3637f80b44179c6cf
#
_cell.length_a   1.000
_cell.length_b   1.000
_cell.length_c   1.000
_cell.angle_alpha   90.00
_cell.angle_beta   90.00
_cell.angle_gamma   90.00
#
_symmetry.space_group_name_H-M   'P 1'
#
loop_
_entity.id
_entity.type
_entity.pdbx_description
1 polymer ?
#
loop_
_entity_poly.entity_id
_entity_poly.type
_entity_poly.pdbx_seq_one_letter_code
_entity_poly.pdbx_strand_id
1 'polypeptide(L)' 'MSYTHLTEKERYVISHLKMADYPLREIARRLGRHHTSISREIKRN' A
#
# COMPACT_ATOMS: atom_id res chain seq x y z
N MET A 1 -10.57 -3.01 16.92
CA MET A 1 -10.72 -2.41 15.62
C MET A 1 -10.29 -3.35 14.51
N SER A 2 -11.08 -3.51 13.57
CA SER A 2 -10.81 -4.47 12.53
C SER A 2 -9.89 -3.90 11.45
N TYR A 3 -9.21 -4.81 10.81
CA TYR A 3 -8.33 -4.44 9.73
C TYR A 3 -9.13 -3.93 8.54
N THR A 4 -8.70 -2.83 7.98
CA THR A 4 -9.38 -2.24 6.85
C THR A 4 -8.63 -2.58 5.56
N HIS A 5 -9.35 -3.22 4.66
CA HIS A 5 -8.76 -3.59 3.39
C HIS A 5 -8.53 -2.35 2.53
N LEU A 6 -7.53 -2.43 1.69
CA LEU A 6 -7.26 -1.35 0.76
C LEU A 6 -8.33 -1.34 -0.32
N THR A 7 -8.68 -0.14 -0.75
CA THR A 7 -9.63 -0.02 -1.84
C THR A 7 -8.92 -0.31 -3.15
N GLU A 8 -9.72 -0.52 -4.19
CA GLU A 8 -9.16 -0.77 -5.50
C GLU A 8 -8.28 0.39 -5.95
N LYS A 9 -8.72 1.59 -5.64
CA LYS A 9 -7.96 2.78 -5.99
C LYS A 9 -6.61 2.79 -5.31
N GLU A 10 -6.59 2.43 -4.05
CA GLU A 10 -5.34 2.41 -3.29
C GLU A 10 -4.39 1.36 -3.84
N ARG A 11 -4.92 0.22 -4.21
CA ARG A 11 -4.09 -0.82 -4.79
C ARG A 11 -3.48 -0.37 -6.11
N TYR A 12 -4.25 0.35 -6.87
CA TYR A 12 -3.78 0.89 -8.13
C TYR A 12 -2.63 1.85 -7.91
N VAL A 13 -2.78 2.73 -6.91
CA VAL A 13 -1.73 3.68 -6.57
C VAL A 13 -0.48 2.95 -6.09
N ILE A 14 -0.65 1.92 -5.28
CA ILE A 14 0.47 1.14 -4.79
C ILE A 14 1.23 0.53 -5.95
N SER A 15 0.50 -0.02 -6.89
CA SER A 15 1.11 -0.64 -8.06
C SER A 15 1.95 0.37 -8.83
N HIS A 16 1.39 1.54 -9.05
CA HIS A 16 2.08 2.60 -9.77
C HIS A 16 3.35 3.04 -9.06
N LEU A 17 3.24 3.24 -7.76
CA LEU A 17 4.39 3.71 -6.99
C LEU A 17 5.46 2.64 -6.91
N LYS A 18 5.05 1.39 -6.86
CA LYS A 18 6.00 0.29 -6.84
C LYS A 18 6.78 0.23 -8.14
N MET A 19 6.10 0.44 -9.24
CA MET A 19 6.76 0.44 -10.54
C MET A 19 7.75 1.59 -10.67
N ALA A 20 7.49 2.67 -9.94
CA ALA A 20 8.38 3.82 -9.94
C ALA A 20 9.49 3.69 -8.90
N ASP A 21 9.63 2.52 -8.29
CA ASP A 21 10.71 2.23 -7.34
C ASP A 21 10.59 3.01 -6.04
N TYR A 22 9.39 3.34 -5.66
CA TYR A 22 9.19 3.99 -4.37
C TYR A 22 9.29 2.97 -3.24
N PRO A 23 9.96 3.34 -2.15
CA PRO A 23 10.03 2.43 -1.00
C PRO A 23 8.66 2.27 -0.35
N LEU A 24 8.50 1.14 0.31
CA LEU A 24 7.24 0.81 0.94
C LEU A 24 6.77 1.90 1.89
N ARG A 25 7.69 2.45 2.64
CA ARG A 25 7.37 3.49 3.60
C ARG A 25 6.81 4.74 2.92
N GLU A 26 7.38 5.06 1.78
CA GLU A 26 6.93 6.22 1.05
C GLU A 26 5.52 6.01 0.51
N ILE A 27 5.27 4.81 0.03
CA ILE A 27 3.95 4.47 -0.47
C ILE A 27 2.91 4.59 0.64
N ALA A 28 3.22 4.04 1.79
CA ALA A 28 2.32 4.08 2.93
C ALA A 28 2.06 5.51 3.37
N ARG A 29 3.09 6.31 3.35
CA ARG A 29 2.98 7.70 3.74
C ARG A 29 2.02 8.45 2.83
N ARG A 30 2.13 8.21 1.54
CA ARG A 30 1.30 8.90 0.57
C ARG A 30 -0.16 8.49 0.70
N LEU A 31 -0.38 7.24 1.10
CA LEU A 31 -1.73 6.74 1.26
C LEU A 31 -2.29 7.01 2.65
N GLY A 32 -1.46 7.48 3.56
CA GLY A 32 -1.90 7.70 4.93
C GLY A 32 -2.17 6.42 5.67
N ARG A 33 -1.44 5.37 5.35
CA ARG A 33 -1.59 4.08 5.99
C ARG A 33 -0.27 3.61 6.54
N HIS A 34 -0.36 2.67 7.48
CA HIS A 34 0.85 2.09 8.05
C HIS A 34 1.52 1.18 7.02
N HIS A 35 2.86 1.20 7.02
CA HIS A 35 3.59 0.41 6.04
C HIS A 35 3.31 -1.08 6.17
N THR A 36 2.97 -1.52 7.37
CA THR A 36 2.65 -2.93 7.59
C THR A 36 1.43 -3.33 6.80
N SER A 37 0.43 -2.46 6.75
CA SER A 37 -0.78 -2.74 5.99
C SER A 37 -0.48 -2.87 4.52
N ILE A 38 0.36 -1.99 4.02
CA ILE A 38 0.75 -2.03 2.60
C ILE A 38 1.52 -3.31 2.31
N SER A 39 2.44 -3.66 3.19
CA SER A 39 3.26 -4.85 3.02
C SER A 39 2.41 -6.10 2.97
N ARG A 40 1.42 -6.17 3.85
CA ARG A 40 0.53 -7.31 3.88
C ARG A 40 -0.26 -7.45 2.58
N GLU A 41 -0.74 -6.33 2.10
CA GLU A 41 -1.56 -6.33 0.89
C GLU A 41 -0.73 -6.78 -0.31
N ILE A 42 0.50 -6.34 -0.37
CA ILE A 42 1.40 -6.71 -1.47
C ILE A 42 1.74 -8.19 -1.40
N LYS A 43 1.98 -8.68 -0.21
CA LYS A 43 2.36 -10.07 -0.03
C LYS A 43 1.21 -11.03 -0.27
N ARG A 44 0.02 -10.52 -0.18
CA ARG A 44 -1.15 -11.36 -0.26
C ARG A 44 -1.31 -12.02 -1.61
N ASN A 45 -0.80 -11.47 -2.60
CA ASN A 45 -0.92 -12.04 -3.94
C ASN A 45 -0.28 -13.39 -4.05
#